data_d299cbeb8d2f84274d2737454f4a0a9e
#
_entry.id   d299cbeb8d2f84274d2737454f4a0a9e
#
_cell.length_a   1.000
_cell.length_b   1.000
_cell.length_c   1.000
_cell.angle_alpha   90.00
_cell.angle_beta   90.00
_cell.angle_gamma   90.00
#
_symmetry.space_group_name_H-M   'P 1'
#
loop_
_entity.id
_entity.type
_entity.pdbx_description
1 polymer ?
#
loop_
_entity_poly.entity_id
_entity_poly.type
_entity_poly.pdbx_seq_one_letter_code
_entity_poly.pdbx_strand_id
1 'polypeptide(L)'
;MKTSLQNQAYQSIRQQIIYADLEPGKKVSEKKLEETLSIGRTPIREALIQLRHQGLVDTIPQSGNYISLIDLDLAKNARFVREHLERQIMLECCAKMNNQKKQVLETIIAEREEVWQWLEDNNTHLERFRWLRVKTEGLKWEKIMEQHHQLFKALTMQDPEEANFLTSLHLHLMLDEQNVVLTTHPKYFKNI
;
A
#
# COMPACT_ATOMS: atom_id res chain seq x y z
N MET A 1 13.12 -4.02 22.19
CA MET A 1 14.38 -3.73 21.46
C MET A 1 14.33 -2.30 20.96
N LYS A 2 15.40 -1.48 21.18
CA LYS A 2 15.45 -0.12 20.58
C LYS A 2 15.64 -0.28 19.06
N THR A 3 14.69 0.16 18.28
CA THR A 3 14.80 0.21 16.82
C THR A 3 15.99 1.08 16.43
N SER A 4 16.86 0.63 15.52
CA SER A 4 18.02 1.42 15.08
C SER A 4 17.58 2.76 14.47
N LEU A 5 18.39 3.81 14.57
CA LEU A 5 18.11 5.11 13.95
C LEU A 5 17.93 5.00 12.43
N GLN A 6 18.66 4.08 11.79
CA GLN A 6 18.50 3.75 10.38
C GLN A 6 17.09 3.22 10.08
N ASN A 7 16.59 2.27 10.88
CA ASN A 7 15.26 1.71 10.67
C ASN A 7 14.17 2.74 10.96
N GLN A 8 14.37 3.61 11.96
CA GLN A 8 13.45 4.73 12.22
C GLN A 8 13.39 5.69 11.03
N ALA A 9 14.55 6.07 10.47
CA ALA A 9 14.62 6.91 9.28
C ALA A 9 13.94 6.26 8.08
N TYR A 10 14.24 4.96 7.85
CA TYR A 10 13.64 4.19 6.77
C TYR A 10 12.12 4.14 6.87
N GLN A 11 11.57 3.76 8.01
CA GLN A 11 10.12 3.68 8.19
C GLN A 11 9.44 5.04 8.04
N SER A 12 10.02 6.10 8.61
CA SER A 12 9.46 7.45 8.51
C SER A 12 9.46 7.97 7.08
N ILE A 13 10.55 7.78 6.33
CA ILE A 13 10.63 8.23 4.94
C ILE A 13 9.72 7.38 4.04
N ARG A 14 9.72 6.04 4.22
CA ARG A 14 8.82 5.12 3.50
C ARG A 14 7.37 5.54 3.67
N GLN A 15 6.94 5.81 4.90
CA GLN A 15 5.58 6.24 5.19
C GLN A 15 5.20 7.54 4.46
N GLN A 16 6.09 8.55 4.49
CA GLN A 16 5.86 9.82 3.77
C GLN A 16 5.76 9.61 2.25
N ILE A 17 6.53 8.66 1.68
CA ILE A 17 6.44 8.30 0.26
C ILE A 17 5.11 7.60 -0.05
N ILE A 18 4.71 6.64 0.76
CA ILE A 18 3.47 5.88 0.59
C ILE A 18 2.26 6.81 0.67
N TYR A 19 2.24 7.74 1.63
CA TYR A 19 1.14 8.69 1.82
C TYR A 19 1.21 9.89 0.85
N ALA A 20 2.22 9.94 -0.03
CA ALA A 20 2.47 11.05 -0.95
C ALA A 20 2.62 12.42 -0.24
N ASP A 21 3.17 12.43 0.97
CA ASP A 21 3.66 13.64 1.64
C ASP A 21 5.02 14.05 1.05
N LEU A 22 5.83 13.05 0.68
CA LEU A 22 6.90 13.19 -0.29
C LEU A 22 6.36 12.78 -1.67
N GLU A 23 6.01 13.79 -2.47
CA GLU A 23 5.32 13.61 -3.75
C GLU A 23 6.20 12.86 -4.79
N PRO A 24 5.59 11.98 -5.62
CA PRO A 24 6.27 11.35 -6.75
C PRO A 24 6.95 12.39 -7.67
N GLY A 25 8.16 12.09 -8.11
CA GLY A 25 8.96 12.96 -8.97
C GLY A 25 9.67 14.13 -8.25
N LYS A 26 9.42 14.37 -6.97
CA LYS A 26 10.08 15.45 -6.21
C LYS A 26 11.48 15.06 -5.77
N LYS A 27 12.38 16.06 -5.79
CA LYS A 27 13.74 15.92 -5.29
C LYS A 27 13.76 15.78 -3.77
N VAL A 28 14.52 14.81 -3.28
CA VAL A 28 14.73 14.58 -1.85
C VAL A 28 16.01 15.27 -1.39
N SER A 29 15.87 16.09 -0.34
CA SER A 29 17.02 16.73 0.32
C SER A 29 17.39 15.97 1.58
N GLU A 30 18.59 15.35 1.62
CA GLU A 30 19.11 14.72 2.85
C GLU A 30 19.06 15.70 4.03
N LYS A 31 19.55 16.93 3.81
CA LYS A 31 19.55 17.96 4.86
C LYS A 31 18.16 18.26 5.42
N LYS A 32 17.15 18.38 4.55
CA LYS A 32 15.78 18.61 5.00
C LYS A 32 15.23 17.42 5.79
N LEU A 33 15.56 16.19 5.40
CA LEU A 33 15.17 14.98 6.14
C LEU A 33 15.86 14.93 7.51
N GLU A 34 17.16 15.27 7.59
CA GLU A 34 17.88 15.37 8.86
C GLU A 34 17.18 16.35 9.83
N GLU A 35 16.83 17.53 9.33
CA GLU A 35 16.15 18.57 10.11
C GLU A 35 14.74 18.12 10.55
N THR A 36 13.96 17.55 9.63
CA THR A 36 12.57 17.17 9.89
C THR A 36 12.44 15.96 10.83
N LEU A 37 13.32 14.96 10.65
CA LEU A 37 13.28 13.73 11.44
C LEU A 37 14.13 13.79 12.70
N SER A 38 14.97 14.82 12.85
CA SER A 38 15.97 14.94 13.93
C SER A 38 16.89 13.70 14.01
N ILE A 39 17.23 13.12 12.85
CA ILE A 39 18.09 11.95 12.69
C ILE A 39 19.34 12.38 11.90
N GLY A 40 20.51 11.92 12.32
CA GLY A 40 21.76 12.29 11.68
C GLY A 40 21.89 11.79 10.23
N ARG A 41 22.90 12.34 9.52
CA ARG A 41 23.09 12.15 8.08
C ARG A 41 23.34 10.70 7.68
N THR A 42 24.14 9.95 8.43
CA THR A 42 24.50 8.56 8.08
C THR A 42 23.25 7.65 8.05
N PRO A 43 22.41 7.55 9.10
CA PRO A 43 21.19 6.76 9.04
C PRO A 43 20.19 7.22 7.98
N ILE A 44 20.10 8.52 7.66
CA ILE A 44 19.27 9.01 6.55
C ILE A 44 19.78 8.48 5.20
N ARG A 45 21.07 8.51 4.96
CA ARG A 45 21.68 7.96 3.74
C ARG A 45 21.44 6.48 3.57
N GLU A 46 21.66 5.70 4.63
CA GLU A 46 21.42 4.26 4.64
C GLU A 46 19.95 3.94 4.34
N ALA A 47 19.01 4.68 4.94
CA ALA A 47 17.59 4.58 4.66
C ALA A 47 17.25 4.87 3.19
N LEU A 48 17.82 5.95 2.61
CA LEU A 48 17.62 6.28 1.19
C LEU A 48 18.21 5.22 0.25
N ILE A 49 19.35 4.60 0.60
CA ILE A 49 19.90 3.47 -0.16
C ILE A 49 18.94 2.28 -0.15
N GLN A 50 18.38 1.94 1.01
CA GLN A 50 17.40 0.86 1.13
C GLN A 50 16.13 1.14 0.33
N LEU A 51 15.58 2.36 0.42
CA LEU A 51 14.42 2.80 -0.36
C LEU A 51 14.67 2.78 -1.87
N ARG A 52 15.90 3.07 -2.30
CA ARG A 52 16.30 2.94 -3.70
C ARG A 52 16.29 1.49 -4.17
N HIS A 53 16.78 0.55 -3.38
CA HIS A 53 16.72 -0.88 -3.70
C HIS A 53 15.29 -1.39 -3.83
N GLN A 54 14.35 -0.75 -3.14
CA GLN A 54 12.91 -1.04 -3.23
C GLN A 54 12.18 -0.27 -4.34
N GLY A 55 12.90 0.52 -5.15
CA GLY A 55 12.31 1.30 -6.23
C GLY A 55 11.44 2.49 -5.78
N LEU A 56 11.56 2.93 -4.52
CA LEU A 56 10.84 4.08 -3.98
C LEU A 56 11.59 5.41 -4.16
N VAL A 57 12.90 5.34 -4.39
CA VAL A 57 13.78 6.48 -4.63
C VAL A 57 14.64 6.20 -5.85
N ASP A 58 14.71 7.14 -6.77
CA ASP A 58 15.61 7.13 -7.92
C ASP A 58 16.79 8.05 -7.66
N THR A 59 18.00 7.63 -8.04
CA THR A 59 19.20 8.47 -7.97
C THR A 59 19.61 8.88 -9.39
N ILE A 60 19.59 10.18 -9.66
CA ILE A 60 20.05 10.75 -10.93
C ILE A 60 21.48 11.26 -10.71
N PRO A 61 22.48 10.73 -11.44
CA PRO A 61 23.86 11.18 -11.31
C PRO A 61 23.98 12.70 -11.40
N GLN A 62 24.79 13.29 -10.53
CA GLN A 62 25.03 14.74 -10.41
C GLN A 62 23.78 15.58 -10.05
N SER A 63 22.58 15.02 -10.04
CA SER A 63 21.34 15.72 -9.71
C SER A 63 20.82 15.41 -8.32
N GLY A 64 20.96 14.16 -7.84
CA GLY A 64 20.55 13.74 -6.49
C GLY A 64 19.46 12.68 -6.47
N ASN A 65 18.80 12.56 -5.33
CA ASN A 65 17.73 11.59 -5.09
C ASN A 65 16.37 12.20 -5.39
N TYR A 66 15.48 11.40 -5.98
CA TYR A 66 14.10 11.77 -6.31
C TYR A 66 13.15 10.67 -5.85
N ILE A 67 11.96 11.06 -5.42
CA ILE A 67 10.89 10.08 -5.19
C ILE A 67 10.51 9.48 -6.54
N SER A 68 10.52 8.15 -6.65
CA SER A 68 10.16 7.46 -7.89
C SER A 68 8.74 7.79 -8.32
N LEU A 69 8.46 7.76 -9.62
CA LEU A 69 7.09 7.81 -10.12
C LEU A 69 6.36 6.51 -9.79
N ILE A 70 5.02 6.55 -9.73
CA ILE A 70 4.19 5.37 -9.54
C ILE A 70 4.12 4.61 -10.85
N ASP A 71 4.47 3.33 -10.82
CA ASP A 71 4.31 2.42 -11.93
C ASP A 71 2.91 1.81 -11.89
N LEU A 72 2.08 2.20 -12.85
CA LEU A 72 0.69 1.76 -12.89
C LEU A 72 0.57 0.27 -13.23
N ASP A 73 1.47 -0.27 -14.05
CA ASP A 73 1.46 -1.68 -14.40
C ASP A 73 1.86 -2.56 -13.21
N LEU A 74 2.87 -2.13 -12.44
CA LEU A 74 3.21 -2.81 -11.18
C LEU A 74 2.08 -2.73 -10.16
N ALA A 75 1.38 -1.59 -10.08
CA ALA A 75 0.22 -1.46 -9.20
C ALA A 75 -0.93 -2.40 -9.62
N LYS A 76 -1.20 -2.53 -10.92
CA LYS A 76 -2.20 -3.47 -11.47
C LYS A 76 -1.81 -4.93 -11.22
N ASN A 77 -0.54 -5.29 -11.42
CA ASN A 77 -0.05 -6.64 -11.16
C ASN A 77 -0.16 -7.00 -9.67
N ALA A 78 0.23 -6.09 -8.78
CA ALA A 78 0.07 -6.28 -7.33
C ALA A 78 -1.41 -6.44 -6.95
N ARG A 79 -2.32 -5.64 -7.51
CA ARG A 79 -3.76 -5.80 -7.31
C ARG A 79 -4.25 -7.18 -7.78
N PHE A 80 -3.80 -7.65 -8.96
CA PHE A 80 -4.18 -8.96 -9.48
C PHE A 80 -3.79 -10.08 -8.51
N VAL A 81 -2.57 -10.08 -8.01
CA VAL A 81 -2.10 -11.08 -7.04
C VAL A 81 -2.93 -11.03 -5.76
N ARG A 82 -3.17 -9.82 -5.22
CA ARG A 82 -3.99 -9.61 -4.02
C ARG A 82 -5.41 -10.15 -4.20
N GLU A 83 -6.05 -9.87 -5.34
CA GLU A 83 -7.40 -10.33 -5.61
C GLU A 83 -7.52 -11.85 -5.48
N HIS A 84 -6.58 -12.59 -6.07
CA HIS A 84 -6.63 -14.05 -6.03
C HIS A 84 -6.36 -14.62 -4.63
N LEU A 85 -5.42 -14.02 -3.89
CA LEU A 85 -5.12 -14.44 -2.53
C LEU A 85 -6.22 -14.06 -1.55
N GLU A 86 -6.70 -12.82 -1.59
CA GLU A 86 -7.73 -12.35 -0.65
C GLU A 86 -9.06 -13.06 -0.87
N ARG A 87 -9.46 -13.34 -2.11
CA ARG A 87 -10.64 -14.17 -2.40
C ARG A 87 -10.53 -15.56 -1.79
N GLN A 88 -9.39 -16.23 -1.94
CA GLN A 88 -9.17 -17.55 -1.34
C GLN A 88 -9.21 -17.50 0.19
N ILE A 89 -8.59 -16.48 0.79
CA ILE A 89 -8.64 -16.25 2.24
C ILE A 89 -10.08 -16.04 2.72
N MET A 90 -10.87 -15.25 1.99
CA MET A 90 -12.28 -14.99 2.34
C MET A 90 -13.12 -16.28 2.30
N LEU A 91 -12.91 -17.14 1.29
CA LEU A 91 -13.59 -18.45 1.22
C LEU A 91 -13.23 -19.34 2.42
N GLU A 92 -11.94 -19.42 2.77
CA GLU A 92 -11.47 -20.18 3.93
C GLU A 92 -12.04 -19.60 5.25
N CYS A 93 -12.11 -18.28 5.38
CA CYS A 93 -12.70 -17.59 6.52
C CYS A 93 -14.18 -17.96 6.64
N CYS A 94 -14.97 -17.92 5.57
CA CYS A 94 -16.38 -18.33 5.58
C CYS A 94 -16.54 -19.78 6.01
N ALA A 95 -15.75 -20.70 5.48
CA ALA A 95 -15.83 -22.13 5.79
C ALA A 95 -15.47 -22.45 7.26
N LYS A 96 -14.54 -21.71 7.85
CA LYS A 96 -14.08 -21.89 9.24
C LYS A 96 -14.83 -21.05 10.27
N MET A 97 -15.78 -20.23 9.87
CA MET A 97 -16.46 -19.26 10.71
C MET A 97 -17.43 -19.96 11.69
N ASN A 98 -17.08 -19.98 12.97
CA ASN A 98 -17.95 -20.39 14.08
C ASN A 98 -18.02 -19.28 15.16
N ASN A 99 -18.70 -19.51 16.30
CA ASN A 99 -18.87 -18.48 17.35
C ASN A 99 -17.59 -18.00 18.06
N GLN A 100 -16.40 -18.59 17.77
CA GLN A 100 -15.07 -18.18 18.27
C GLN A 100 -14.29 -17.34 17.24
N LYS A 101 -14.96 -16.72 16.35
CA LYS A 101 -14.56 -16.15 15.05
C LYS A 101 -13.35 -15.20 15.04
N LYS A 102 -13.18 -14.38 16.07
CA LYS A 102 -12.13 -13.36 16.09
C LYS A 102 -10.72 -13.96 16.18
N GLN A 103 -10.56 -14.96 17.05
CA GLN A 103 -9.30 -15.66 17.22
C GLN A 103 -8.88 -16.45 15.96
N VAL A 104 -9.84 -17.05 15.25
CA VAL A 104 -9.56 -17.78 14.02
C VAL A 104 -9.06 -16.86 12.91
N LEU A 105 -9.65 -15.67 12.77
CA LEU A 105 -9.19 -14.68 11.80
C LEU A 105 -7.78 -14.17 12.12
N GLU A 106 -7.53 -13.84 13.39
CA GLU A 106 -6.22 -13.44 13.91
C GLU A 106 -5.16 -14.54 13.70
N THR A 107 -5.53 -15.82 13.91
CA THR A 107 -4.65 -16.96 13.67
C THR A 107 -4.33 -17.18 12.19
N ILE A 108 -5.33 -17.10 11.31
CA ILE A 108 -5.12 -17.23 9.85
C ILE A 108 -4.21 -16.11 9.32
N ILE A 109 -4.39 -14.89 9.82
CA ILE A 109 -3.54 -13.75 9.47
C ILE A 109 -2.11 -13.98 9.98
N ALA A 110 -1.93 -14.41 11.23
CA ALA A 110 -0.62 -14.68 11.83
C ALA A 110 0.12 -15.83 11.13
N GLU A 111 -0.58 -16.93 10.79
CA GLU A 111 -0.01 -18.07 10.05
C GLU A 111 0.45 -17.72 8.63
N ARG A 112 0.05 -16.54 8.12
CA ARG A 112 0.39 -16.06 6.78
C ARG A 112 1.21 -14.76 6.81
N GLU A 113 1.83 -14.44 7.93
CA GLU A 113 2.59 -13.19 8.12
C GLU A 113 3.69 -13.02 7.06
N GLU A 114 4.41 -14.08 6.70
CA GLU A 114 5.43 -14.04 5.64
C GLU A 114 4.84 -13.71 4.26
N VAL A 115 3.65 -14.22 3.94
CA VAL A 115 2.95 -13.91 2.69
C VAL A 115 2.49 -12.45 2.69
N TRP A 116 1.97 -11.96 3.81
CA TRP A 116 1.58 -10.55 3.95
C TRP A 116 2.78 -9.62 3.85
N GLN A 117 3.90 -9.94 4.49
CA GLN A 117 5.14 -9.17 4.38
C GLN A 117 5.64 -9.12 2.92
N TRP A 118 5.61 -10.25 2.22
CA TRP A 118 5.97 -10.29 0.80
C TRP A 118 5.04 -9.42 -0.06
N LEU A 119 3.74 -9.46 0.21
CA LEU A 119 2.76 -8.60 -0.47
C LEU A 119 3.01 -7.13 -0.21
N GLU A 120 3.30 -6.72 1.02
CA GLU A 120 3.62 -5.34 1.37
C GLU A 120 4.88 -4.85 0.66
N ASP A 121 5.94 -5.65 0.64
CA ASP A 121 7.20 -5.31 0.00
C ASP A 121 7.05 -5.15 -1.53
N ASN A 122 6.19 -5.96 -2.16
CA ASN A 122 5.95 -5.92 -3.61
C ASN A 122 4.74 -5.06 -4.02
N ASN A 123 4.06 -4.42 -3.05
CA ASN A 123 2.80 -3.72 -3.25
C ASN A 123 2.91 -2.19 -3.20
N THR A 124 4.13 -1.66 -3.09
CA THR A 124 4.37 -0.23 -2.84
C THR A 124 3.71 0.70 -3.87
N HIS A 125 3.68 0.30 -5.14
CA HIS A 125 3.03 1.09 -6.19
C HIS A 125 1.51 1.10 -6.05
N LEU A 126 0.90 -0.03 -5.67
CA LEU A 126 -0.53 -0.11 -5.40
C LEU A 126 -0.90 0.68 -4.14
N GLU A 127 -0.12 0.59 -3.07
CA GLU A 127 -0.35 1.38 -1.85
C GLU A 127 -0.30 2.87 -2.11
N ARG A 128 0.71 3.34 -2.85
CA ARG A 128 0.82 4.74 -3.26
C ARG A 128 -0.36 5.19 -4.10
N PHE A 129 -0.82 4.35 -5.04
CA PHE A 129 -2.03 4.61 -5.81
C PHE A 129 -3.27 4.74 -4.91
N ARG A 130 -3.45 3.81 -3.97
CA ARG A 130 -4.58 3.82 -3.03
C ARG A 130 -4.61 5.08 -2.16
N TRP A 131 -3.45 5.53 -1.68
CA TRP A 131 -3.35 6.78 -0.91
C TRP A 131 -3.60 8.03 -1.75
N LEU A 132 -3.14 8.06 -3.01
CA LEU A 132 -3.51 9.13 -3.94
C LEU A 132 -5.01 9.18 -4.20
N ARG A 133 -5.64 8.03 -4.34
CA ARG A 133 -7.09 7.92 -4.47
C ARG A 133 -7.81 8.59 -3.29
N VAL A 134 -7.38 8.35 -2.06
CA VAL A 134 -7.97 8.97 -0.85
C VAL A 134 -7.81 10.50 -0.86
N LYS A 135 -6.71 11.01 -1.42
CA LYS A 135 -6.43 12.45 -1.56
C LYS A 135 -7.09 13.08 -2.80
N THR A 136 -7.66 12.28 -3.69
CA THR A 136 -8.28 12.76 -4.94
C THR A 136 -9.70 13.24 -4.66
N GLU A 137 -9.96 14.50 -4.96
CA GLU A 137 -11.27 15.11 -4.79
C GLU A 137 -12.34 14.38 -5.63
N GLY A 138 -13.52 14.19 -5.07
CA GLY A 138 -14.64 13.49 -5.71
C GLY A 138 -14.64 11.96 -5.49
N LEU A 139 -13.56 11.36 -5.00
CA LEU A 139 -13.54 9.94 -4.64
C LEU A 139 -13.84 9.75 -3.15
N LYS A 140 -15.03 9.20 -2.88
CA LYS A 140 -15.58 9.12 -1.52
C LYS A 140 -14.98 7.96 -0.72
N TRP A 141 -14.56 8.25 0.51
CA TRP A 141 -14.14 7.25 1.49
C TRP A 141 -15.28 6.34 1.94
N GLU A 142 -16.50 6.89 2.01
CA GLU A 142 -17.70 6.21 2.43
C GLU A 142 -17.97 4.95 1.59
N LYS A 143 -17.69 4.98 0.29
CA LYS A 143 -17.82 3.82 -0.61
C LYS A 143 -16.94 2.64 -0.18
N ILE A 144 -15.71 2.91 0.24
CA ILE A 144 -14.79 1.88 0.76
C ILE A 144 -15.34 1.30 2.06
N MET A 145 -15.77 2.17 2.97
CA MET A 145 -16.31 1.74 4.27
C MET A 145 -17.57 0.89 4.09
N GLU A 146 -18.44 1.27 3.18
CA GLU A 146 -19.65 0.48 2.85
C GLU A 146 -19.26 -0.92 2.34
N GLN A 147 -18.30 -1.03 1.43
CA GLN A 147 -17.81 -2.33 0.95
C GLN A 147 -17.21 -3.17 2.07
N HIS A 148 -16.45 -2.58 3.00
CA HIS A 148 -15.93 -3.29 4.16
C HIS A 148 -17.05 -3.80 5.07
N HIS A 149 -18.12 -3.02 5.30
CA HIS A 149 -19.30 -3.47 6.06
C HIS A 149 -20.00 -4.64 5.38
N GLN A 150 -20.17 -4.58 4.05
CA GLN A 150 -20.78 -5.66 3.27
C GLN A 150 -19.94 -6.94 3.33
N LEU A 151 -18.61 -6.84 3.19
CA LEU A 151 -17.69 -7.97 3.35
C LEU A 151 -17.79 -8.59 4.74
N PHE A 152 -17.79 -7.78 5.79
CA PHE A 152 -17.96 -8.26 7.16
C PHE A 152 -19.29 -8.97 7.37
N LYS A 153 -20.38 -8.43 6.79
CA LYS A 153 -21.70 -9.07 6.82
C LYS A 153 -21.69 -10.42 6.12
N ALA A 154 -21.14 -10.52 4.91
CA ALA A 154 -21.04 -11.78 4.16
C ALA A 154 -20.26 -12.84 4.95
N LEU A 155 -19.14 -12.45 5.58
CA LEU A 155 -18.36 -13.31 6.47
C LEU A 155 -19.19 -13.81 7.67
N THR A 156 -19.91 -12.91 8.35
CA THR A 156 -20.68 -13.26 9.55
C THR A 156 -21.90 -14.14 9.23
N MET A 157 -22.45 -14.00 8.02
CA MET A 157 -23.53 -14.83 7.51
C MET A 157 -23.05 -16.16 6.92
N GLN A 158 -21.74 -16.37 6.85
CA GLN A 158 -21.09 -17.54 6.22
C GLN A 158 -21.54 -17.74 4.76
N ASP A 159 -21.63 -16.64 4.02
CA ASP A 159 -21.97 -16.64 2.60
C ASP A 159 -20.68 -16.54 1.76
N PRO A 160 -20.12 -17.69 1.30
CA PRO A 160 -18.89 -17.67 0.55
C PRO A 160 -19.03 -17.10 -0.86
N GLU A 161 -20.22 -17.18 -1.48
CA GLU A 161 -20.43 -16.65 -2.82
C GLU A 161 -20.45 -15.11 -2.78
N GLU A 162 -21.21 -14.54 -1.85
CA GLU A 162 -21.28 -13.10 -1.64
C GLU A 162 -19.92 -12.55 -1.17
N ALA A 163 -19.23 -13.21 -0.23
CA ALA A 163 -17.90 -12.80 0.22
C ALA A 163 -16.88 -12.77 -0.92
N ASN A 164 -16.89 -13.79 -1.79
CA ASN A 164 -16.04 -13.88 -2.96
C ASN A 164 -16.34 -12.77 -3.98
N PHE A 165 -17.62 -12.52 -4.25
CA PHE A 165 -18.05 -11.44 -5.16
C PHE A 165 -17.66 -10.05 -4.63
N LEU A 166 -17.96 -9.77 -3.37
CA LEU A 166 -17.66 -8.48 -2.75
C LEU A 166 -16.14 -8.22 -2.64
N THR A 167 -15.32 -9.26 -2.42
CA THR A 167 -13.87 -9.13 -2.42
C THR A 167 -13.36 -8.71 -3.80
N SER A 168 -13.86 -9.35 -4.86
CA SER A 168 -13.52 -8.96 -6.22
C SER A 168 -13.94 -7.51 -6.52
N LEU A 169 -15.17 -7.15 -6.19
CA LEU A 169 -15.71 -5.80 -6.38
C LEU A 169 -14.87 -4.74 -5.65
N HIS A 170 -14.50 -5.01 -4.39
CA HIS A 170 -13.66 -4.11 -3.60
C HIS A 170 -12.28 -3.88 -4.24
N LEU A 171 -11.65 -4.95 -4.70
CA LEU A 171 -10.31 -4.86 -5.31
C LEU A 171 -10.33 -4.30 -6.73
N HIS A 172 -11.47 -4.37 -7.45
CA HIS A 172 -11.66 -3.72 -8.75
C HIS A 172 -11.85 -2.21 -8.66
N LEU A 173 -12.16 -1.66 -7.49
CA LEU A 173 -12.37 -0.23 -7.30
C LEU A 173 -11.19 0.62 -7.79
N MET A 174 -9.95 0.10 -7.69
CA MET A 174 -8.77 0.73 -8.26
C MET A 174 -8.88 0.93 -9.78
N LEU A 175 -9.38 -0.06 -10.49
CA LEU A 175 -9.50 0.00 -11.96
C LEU A 175 -10.63 0.94 -12.39
N ASP A 176 -11.74 0.91 -11.66
CA ASP A 176 -12.91 1.75 -11.93
C ASP A 176 -12.59 3.24 -11.76
N GLU A 177 -11.76 3.58 -10.80
CA GLU A 177 -11.46 4.96 -10.42
C GLU A 177 -10.09 5.44 -10.93
N GLN A 178 -9.30 4.59 -11.61
CA GLN A 178 -7.95 4.94 -12.05
C GLN A 178 -7.91 6.19 -12.94
N ASN A 179 -8.87 6.37 -13.83
CA ASN A 179 -8.89 7.51 -14.75
C ASN A 179 -9.01 8.84 -14.01
N VAL A 180 -9.79 8.89 -12.93
CA VAL A 180 -9.95 10.10 -12.12
C VAL A 180 -8.62 10.43 -11.42
N VAL A 181 -7.95 9.42 -10.83
CA VAL A 181 -6.66 9.59 -10.16
C VAL A 181 -5.57 10.04 -11.15
N LEU A 182 -5.51 9.41 -12.33
CA LEU A 182 -4.53 9.74 -13.38
C LEU A 182 -4.73 11.16 -13.92
N THR A 183 -5.98 11.56 -14.14
CA THR A 183 -6.31 12.91 -14.63
C THR A 183 -5.98 13.99 -13.59
N THR A 184 -6.17 13.69 -12.31
CA THR A 184 -5.88 14.63 -11.22
C THR A 184 -4.37 14.75 -10.95
N HIS A 185 -3.62 13.64 -11.09
CA HIS A 185 -2.20 13.56 -10.76
C HIS A 185 -1.32 13.04 -11.92
N PRO A 186 -1.40 13.60 -13.15
CA PRO A 186 -0.75 13.02 -14.33
C PRO A 186 0.79 12.93 -14.19
N LYS A 187 1.40 13.87 -13.45
CA LYS A 187 2.86 13.92 -13.25
C LYS A 187 3.41 12.90 -12.24
N TYR A 188 2.54 12.18 -11.54
CA TYR A 188 2.96 11.24 -10.49
C TYR A 188 3.17 9.82 -11.00
N PHE A 189 2.80 9.57 -12.26
CA PHE A 189 2.85 8.24 -12.87
C PHE A 189 3.86 8.18 -14.01
N LYS A 190 4.41 6.98 -14.24
CA LYS A 190 5.13 6.63 -15.45
C LYS A 190 4.29 5.65 -16.28
N ASN A 191 4.56 5.58 -17.57
CA ASN A 191 3.89 4.67 -18.53
C ASN A 191 2.37 4.87 -18.59
N ILE A 192 1.93 6.16 -18.66
CA ILE A 192 0.51 6.51 -18.88
C ILE A 192 0.25 6.61 -20.38
#